data_4b7262d9c3dca12ba6b145a23785605f
#
_entry.id   4b7262d9c3dca12ba6b145a23785605f
#
_cell.length_a   1.000
_cell.length_b   1.000
_cell.length_c   1.000
_cell.angle_alpha   90.00
_cell.angle_beta   90.00
_cell.angle_gamma   90.00
#
_symmetry.space_group_name_H-M   'P 1'
#
loop_
_entity.id
_entity.type
_entity.pdbx_description
1 polymer ?
#
loop_
_entity_poly.entity_id
_entity_poly.type
_entity_poly.pdbx_seq_one_letter_code
_entity_poly.pdbx_strand_id
1 'polypeptide(L)'
;AKALIVTTGGKSVKANGYLTRVEAELDRAGVKHVLFDRIEPNPLRDTVNAGGWLARGEGCDFVLALGGGSVMDASKGICTIAANPAVDAEGNVTAGDIWTYVMGGTAKSQPIPNDPLPLVCVTTTAGTGSEADAGAVISCEETDEKLRLGDSRLFPCLSVVDPELMLTVPARLTAFQGFDALFHNVECFIAKNHTLMGDMICREGIRNAAASLAACGVKTHRTRRCARSGA
;
A
#
# COMPACT_ATOMS: atom_id res chain seq x y z
N ALA A 1 -1.52 -18.03 -14.33
CA ALA A 1 -0.92 -16.93 -13.55
C ALA A 1 -0.74 -17.34 -12.09
N LYS A 2 0.21 -16.70 -11.40
CA LYS A 2 0.50 -16.91 -9.99
C LYS A 2 0.64 -15.58 -9.26
N ALA A 3 -0.11 -15.40 -8.19
CA ALA A 3 -0.12 -14.21 -7.36
C ALA A 3 0.75 -14.36 -6.11
N LEU A 4 1.42 -13.30 -5.66
CA LEU A 4 1.83 -13.16 -4.28
C LEU A 4 0.75 -12.34 -3.54
N ILE A 5 0.03 -12.95 -2.61
CA ILE A 5 -0.88 -12.22 -1.71
C ILE A 5 -0.04 -11.64 -0.58
N VAL A 6 0.00 -10.31 -0.47
CA VAL A 6 0.72 -9.59 0.58
C VAL A 6 -0.29 -9.02 1.57
N THR A 7 -0.09 -9.30 2.85
CA THR A 7 -0.94 -8.79 3.92
C THR A 7 -0.17 -8.59 5.23
N THR A 8 -0.86 -8.08 6.25
CA THR A 8 -0.25 -7.86 7.56
C THR A 8 -0.12 -9.16 8.35
N GLY A 9 0.86 -9.25 9.25
CA GLY A 9 0.94 -10.31 10.26
C GLY A 9 -0.18 -10.25 11.32
N GLY A 10 -1.02 -9.21 11.28
CA GLY A 10 -2.14 -9.02 12.19
C GLY A 10 -3.31 -9.98 11.93
N LYS A 11 -4.25 -10.00 12.89
CA LYS A 11 -5.38 -10.94 12.84
C LYS A 11 -6.57 -10.43 12.01
N SER A 12 -6.71 -9.11 11.76
CA SER A 12 -7.94 -8.50 11.25
C SER A 12 -8.35 -9.03 9.87
N VAL A 13 -7.43 -9.08 8.91
CA VAL A 13 -7.70 -9.55 7.55
C VAL A 13 -8.14 -11.02 7.53
N LYS A 14 -7.51 -11.85 8.37
CA LYS A 14 -7.85 -13.27 8.53
C LYS A 14 -9.15 -13.45 9.28
N ALA A 15 -9.31 -12.79 10.44
CA ALA A 15 -10.49 -12.93 11.31
C ALA A 15 -11.78 -12.41 10.65
N ASN A 16 -11.68 -11.41 9.78
CA ASN A 16 -12.82 -10.88 9.02
C ASN A 16 -13.11 -11.67 7.75
N GLY A 17 -12.36 -12.74 7.48
CA GLY A 17 -12.56 -13.60 6.31
C GLY A 17 -12.14 -12.98 4.97
N TYR A 18 -11.46 -11.82 4.98
CA TYR A 18 -11.06 -11.14 3.73
C TYR A 18 -10.04 -11.94 2.95
N LEU A 19 -9.04 -12.53 3.65
CA LEU A 19 -8.04 -13.39 3.02
C LEU A 19 -8.71 -14.60 2.35
N THR A 20 -9.57 -15.32 3.08
CA THR A 20 -10.27 -16.49 2.56
C THR A 20 -11.13 -16.16 1.32
N ARG A 21 -11.76 -14.97 1.30
CA ARG A 21 -12.52 -14.51 0.12
C ARG A 21 -11.61 -14.28 -1.07
N VAL A 22 -10.46 -13.63 -0.88
CA VAL A 22 -9.48 -13.39 -1.96
C VAL A 22 -8.94 -14.71 -2.49
N GLU A 23 -8.52 -15.63 -1.61
CA GLU A 23 -8.04 -16.96 -2.00
C GLU A 23 -9.10 -17.72 -2.82
N ALA A 24 -10.35 -17.74 -2.36
CA ALA A 24 -11.44 -18.41 -3.07
C ALA A 24 -11.72 -17.81 -4.47
N GLU A 25 -11.61 -16.48 -4.63
CA GLU A 25 -11.77 -15.84 -5.94
C GLU A 25 -10.59 -16.15 -6.88
N LEU A 26 -9.38 -16.20 -6.36
CA LEU A 26 -8.20 -16.60 -7.14
C LEU A 26 -8.31 -18.07 -7.58
N ASP A 27 -8.71 -18.97 -6.68
CA ASP A 27 -8.94 -20.38 -6.99
C ASP A 27 -10.03 -20.56 -8.05
N ARG A 28 -11.15 -19.83 -7.94
CA ARG A 28 -12.23 -19.84 -8.93
C ARG A 28 -11.76 -19.37 -10.30
N ALA A 29 -10.81 -18.43 -10.33
CA ALA A 29 -10.20 -17.94 -11.56
C ALA A 29 -9.04 -18.82 -12.08
N GLY A 30 -8.69 -19.92 -11.38
CA GLY A 30 -7.57 -20.77 -11.72
C GLY A 30 -6.19 -20.11 -11.54
N VAL A 31 -6.11 -19.09 -10.67
CA VAL A 31 -4.88 -18.37 -10.36
C VAL A 31 -4.22 -18.99 -9.13
N LYS A 32 -3.03 -19.55 -9.30
CA LYS A 32 -2.23 -20.02 -8.17
C LYS A 32 -1.80 -18.85 -7.29
N HIS A 33 -1.60 -19.10 -6.00
CA HIS A 33 -1.16 -18.03 -5.12
C HIS A 33 -0.23 -18.53 -4.01
N VAL A 34 0.56 -17.60 -3.48
CA VAL A 34 1.43 -17.76 -2.32
C VAL A 34 1.13 -16.62 -1.36
N LEU A 35 1.11 -16.90 -0.06
CA LEU A 35 0.83 -15.89 0.98
C LEU A 35 2.13 -15.36 1.58
N PHE A 36 2.23 -14.03 1.68
CA PHE A 36 3.23 -13.31 2.46
C PHE A 36 2.52 -12.40 3.48
N ASP A 37 2.38 -12.86 4.72
CA ASP A 37 1.59 -12.23 5.78
C ASP A 37 2.47 -11.66 6.90
N ARG A 38 3.56 -10.99 6.54
CA ARG A 38 4.55 -10.49 7.50
C ARG A 38 4.66 -8.97 7.56
N ILE A 39 3.78 -8.23 6.85
CA ILE A 39 3.89 -6.78 6.82
C ILE A 39 3.47 -6.20 8.17
N GLU A 40 4.35 -5.42 8.74
CA GLU A 40 4.18 -4.61 9.94
C GLU A 40 3.72 -3.18 9.61
N PRO A 41 3.13 -2.44 10.57
CA PRO A 41 2.90 -1.00 10.41
C PRO A 41 4.24 -0.28 10.15
N ASN A 42 4.25 0.66 9.17
CA ASN A 42 5.48 1.28 8.64
C ASN A 42 6.45 0.21 8.10
N PRO A 43 6.23 -0.29 6.87
CA PRO A 43 6.90 -1.47 6.37
C PRO A 43 8.42 -1.31 6.40
N LEU A 44 9.09 -2.37 6.85
CA LEU A 44 10.53 -2.39 7.01
C LEU A 44 11.24 -2.84 5.73
N ARG A 45 12.42 -2.28 5.49
CA ARG A 45 13.35 -2.62 4.40
C ARG A 45 13.52 -4.14 4.24
N ASP A 46 13.84 -4.82 5.33
CA ASP A 46 14.16 -6.25 5.29
C ASP A 46 12.93 -7.10 4.98
N THR A 47 11.77 -6.71 5.50
CA THR A 47 10.50 -7.39 5.20
C THR A 47 10.12 -7.22 3.73
N VAL A 48 10.31 -6.02 3.18
CA VAL A 48 10.08 -5.75 1.74
C VAL A 48 11.04 -6.57 0.87
N ASN A 49 12.33 -6.59 1.20
CA ASN A 49 13.33 -7.38 0.48
C ASN A 49 13.00 -8.87 0.50
N ALA A 50 12.60 -9.41 1.67
CA ALA A 50 12.20 -10.81 1.82
C ALA A 50 10.96 -11.15 0.99
N GLY A 51 9.95 -10.27 0.96
CA GLY A 51 8.76 -10.43 0.14
C GLY A 51 9.06 -10.44 -1.37
N GLY A 52 9.93 -9.53 -1.81
CA GLY A 52 10.38 -9.47 -3.21
C GLY A 52 11.15 -10.71 -3.63
N TRP A 53 12.03 -11.19 -2.77
CA TRP A 53 12.78 -12.42 -3.02
C TRP A 53 11.86 -13.65 -3.09
N LEU A 54 10.85 -13.74 -2.19
CA LEU A 54 9.84 -14.79 -2.24
C LEU A 54 9.04 -14.73 -3.55
N ALA A 55 8.54 -13.55 -3.95
CA ALA A 55 7.78 -13.39 -5.18
C ALA A 55 8.55 -13.89 -6.40
N ARG A 56 9.84 -13.55 -6.48
CA ARG A 56 10.74 -13.99 -7.54
C ARG A 56 10.99 -15.50 -7.49
N GLY A 57 11.34 -16.05 -6.34
CA GLY A 57 11.64 -17.48 -6.15
C GLY A 57 10.44 -18.38 -6.47
N GLU A 58 9.25 -17.90 -6.17
CA GLU A 58 7.99 -18.57 -6.47
C GLU A 58 7.49 -18.36 -7.91
N GLY A 59 8.15 -17.51 -8.68
CA GLY A 59 7.74 -17.17 -10.05
C GLY A 59 6.36 -16.53 -10.10
N CYS A 60 6.10 -15.57 -9.20
CA CYS A 60 4.84 -14.83 -9.21
C CYS A 60 4.79 -13.85 -10.39
N ASP A 61 3.64 -13.78 -11.05
CA ASP A 61 3.40 -12.89 -12.19
C ASP A 61 2.94 -11.49 -11.75
N PHE A 62 2.36 -11.40 -10.56
CA PHE A 62 1.85 -10.15 -9.99
C PHE A 62 1.75 -10.23 -8.47
N VAL A 63 1.61 -9.07 -7.84
CA VAL A 63 1.38 -8.93 -6.40
C VAL A 63 -0.05 -8.47 -6.15
N LEU A 64 -0.73 -9.08 -5.17
CA LEU A 64 -2.04 -8.67 -4.67
C LEU A 64 -1.88 -8.17 -3.23
N ALA A 65 -1.97 -6.87 -3.03
CA ALA A 65 -1.94 -6.22 -1.72
C ALA A 65 -3.32 -6.26 -1.08
N LEU A 66 -3.49 -6.97 0.03
CA LEU A 66 -4.73 -7.03 0.81
C LEU A 66 -4.51 -6.37 2.17
N GLY A 67 -4.87 -5.10 2.30
CA GLY A 67 -4.63 -4.37 3.54
C GLY A 67 -4.73 -2.87 3.42
N GLY A 68 -4.12 -2.15 4.35
CA GLY A 68 -4.02 -0.70 4.35
C GLY A 68 -2.73 -0.18 3.71
N GLY A 69 -2.46 1.12 3.90
CA GLY A 69 -1.30 1.82 3.30
C GLY A 69 0.03 1.10 3.48
N SER A 70 0.34 0.62 4.69
CA SER A 70 1.60 -0.12 4.93
C SER A 70 1.75 -1.37 4.07
N VAL A 71 0.65 -2.09 3.83
CA VAL A 71 0.66 -3.28 2.96
C VAL A 71 0.86 -2.88 1.51
N MET A 72 0.20 -1.83 1.04
CA MET A 72 0.33 -1.33 -0.33
C MET A 72 1.72 -0.76 -0.59
N ASP A 73 2.26 0.02 0.33
CA ASP A 73 3.61 0.56 0.26
C ASP A 73 4.66 -0.55 0.21
N ALA A 74 4.56 -1.54 1.12
CA ALA A 74 5.41 -2.73 1.08
C ALA A 74 5.30 -3.47 -0.26
N SER A 75 4.08 -3.61 -0.78
CA SER A 75 3.83 -4.32 -2.04
C SER A 75 4.46 -3.62 -3.25
N LYS A 76 4.49 -2.29 -3.30
CA LYS A 76 5.22 -1.53 -4.32
C LYS A 76 6.72 -1.83 -4.28
N GLY A 77 7.30 -1.87 -3.08
CA GLY A 77 8.69 -2.28 -2.89
C GLY A 77 8.94 -3.74 -3.28
N ILE A 78 8.04 -4.65 -2.89
CA ILE A 78 8.08 -6.07 -3.26
C ILE A 78 8.06 -6.25 -4.78
N CYS A 79 7.15 -5.56 -5.50
CA CYS A 79 7.09 -5.57 -6.96
C CYS A 79 8.41 -5.11 -7.58
N THR A 80 9.03 -4.09 -7.00
CA THR A 80 10.31 -3.56 -7.45
C THR A 80 11.42 -4.59 -7.28
N ILE A 81 11.58 -5.18 -6.10
CA ILE A 81 12.65 -6.14 -5.79
C ILE A 81 12.48 -7.44 -6.58
N ALA A 82 11.26 -7.93 -6.75
CA ALA A 82 11.00 -9.15 -7.52
C ALA A 82 11.49 -9.05 -8.97
N ALA A 83 11.33 -7.89 -9.60
CA ALA A 83 11.74 -7.63 -10.97
C ALA A 83 13.22 -7.19 -11.09
N ASN A 84 13.84 -6.73 -10.00
CA ASN A 84 15.18 -6.12 -9.98
C ASN A 84 16.09 -6.79 -8.94
N PRO A 85 16.48 -8.07 -9.14
CA PRO A 85 17.42 -8.75 -8.27
C PRO A 85 18.80 -8.10 -8.35
N ALA A 86 19.61 -8.28 -7.33
CA ALA A 86 21.03 -7.99 -7.40
C ALA A 86 21.80 -9.13 -8.09
N VAL A 87 22.97 -8.80 -8.59
CA VAL A 87 23.93 -9.78 -9.14
C VAL A 87 25.22 -9.59 -8.37
N ASP A 88 25.78 -10.67 -7.82
CA ASP A 88 27.05 -10.63 -7.10
C ASP A 88 28.26 -10.55 -8.06
N ALA A 89 29.47 -10.46 -7.49
CA ALA A 89 30.69 -10.37 -8.27
C ALA A 89 30.97 -11.63 -9.11
N GLU A 90 30.44 -12.76 -8.72
CA GLU A 90 30.55 -14.06 -9.39
C GLU A 90 29.47 -14.27 -10.47
N GLY A 91 28.51 -13.30 -10.61
CA GLY A 91 27.41 -13.37 -11.57
C GLY A 91 26.18 -14.14 -11.10
N ASN A 92 26.10 -14.52 -9.82
CA ASN A 92 24.93 -15.18 -9.28
C ASN A 92 23.82 -14.18 -8.97
N VAL A 93 22.59 -14.56 -9.20
CA VAL A 93 21.41 -13.76 -8.84
C VAL A 93 21.16 -13.84 -7.34
N THR A 94 21.16 -12.69 -6.69
CA THR A 94 20.95 -12.55 -5.25
C THR A 94 19.75 -11.65 -4.95
N ALA A 95 19.31 -11.63 -3.69
CA ALA A 95 18.25 -10.75 -3.25
C ALA A 95 18.64 -9.28 -3.51
N GLY A 96 17.76 -8.54 -4.18
CA GLY A 96 17.90 -7.10 -4.31
C GLY A 96 17.65 -6.38 -2.97
N ASP A 97 18.06 -5.13 -2.91
CA ASP A 97 17.82 -4.27 -1.75
C ASP A 97 17.03 -3.04 -2.16
N ILE A 98 15.86 -2.85 -1.57
CA ILE A 98 14.98 -1.72 -1.87
C ILE A 98 15.65 -0.38 -1.56
N TRP A 99 16.62 -0.34 -0.63
CA TRP A 99 17.39 0.86 -0.31
C TRP A 99 18.24 1.37 -1.47
N THR A 100 18.45 0.55 -2.49
CA THR A 100 19.05 0.96 -3.76
C THR A 100 18.19 1.99 -4.51
N TYR A 101 16.86 1.90 -4.40
CA TYR A 101 15.90 2.67 -5.19
C TYR A 101 15.16 3.75 -4.40
N VAL A 102 15.15 3.66 -3.08
CA VAL A 102 14.55 4.66 -2.19
C VAL A 102 15.31 5.98 -2.28
N MET A 103 14.63 7.10 -2.12
CA MET A 103 15.18 8.44 -2.34
C MET A 103 15.62 9.12 -1.03
N GLY A 104 16.84 9.63 -1.02
CA GLY A 104 17.40 10.46 0.06
C GLY A 104 18.12 9.66 1.15
N GLY A 105 18.49 10.34 2.23
CA GLY A 105 19.17 9.77 3.39
C GLY A 105 20.39 8.92 3.04
N THR A 106 20.48 7.73 3.62
CA THR A 106 21.53 6.73 3.33
C THR A 106 21.23 5.87 2.10
N ALA A 107 20.06 6.03 1.47
CA ALA A 107 19.68 5.27 0.29
C ALA A 107 20.46 5.70 -0.95
N LYS A 108 20.57 4.80 -1.94
CA LYS A 108 21.38 5.06 -3.14
C LYS A 108 20.66 5.90 -4.20
N SER A 109 19.35 6.06 -4.09
CA SER A 109 18.50 6.84 -5.01
C SER A 109 18.71 6.50 -6.48
N GLN A 110 18.97 5.23 -6.79
CA GLN A 110 19.16 4.78 -8.17
C GLN A 110 17.79 4.64 -8.87
N PRO A 111 17.73 4.88 -10.19
CA PRO A 111 16.53 4.58 -10.96
C PRO A 111 16.25 3.07 -10.96
N ILE A 112 14.98 2.70 -10.99
CA ILE A 112 14.54 1.30 -11.08
C ILE A 112 14.80 0.80 -12.52
N PRO A 113 15.63 -0.24 -12.73
CA PRO A 113 16.06 -0.63 -14.09
C PRO A 113 14.96 -1.31 -14.90
N ASN A 114 14.27 -2.29 -14.30
CA ASN A 114 13.24 -3.06 -14.98
C ASN A 114 11.86 -2.70 -14.43
N ASP A 115 10.83 -2.92 -15.25
CA ASP A 115 9.45 -2.67 -14.83
C ASP A 115 9.10 -3.56 -13.62
N PRO A 116 8.57 -2.97 -12.54
CA PRO A 116 8.08 -3.71 -11.38
C PRO A 116 6.98 -4.72 -11.78
N LEU A 117 6.79 -5.75 -10.97
CA LEU A 117 5.63 -6.64 -11.17
C LEU A 117 4.33 -5.84 -11.09
N PRO A 118 3.29 -6.22 -11.86
CA PRO A 118 1.97 -5.62 -11.75
C PRO A 118 1.44 -5.72 -10.32
N LEU A 119 0.81 -4.63 -9.84
CA LEU A 119 0.22 -4.55 -8.51
C LEU A 119 -1.29 -4.41 -8.58
N VAL A 120 -1.98 -5.28 -7.85
CA VAL A 120 -3.43 -5.19 -7.57
C VAL A 120 -3.59 -4.82 -6.10
N CYS A 121 -4.41 -3.82 -5.80
CA CYS A 121 -4.71 -3.42 -4.43
C CYS A 121 -6.15 -3.76 -4.05
N VAL A 122 -6.35 -4.32 -2.85
CA VAL A 122 -7.64 -4.47 -2.19
C VAL A 122 -7.51 -3.74 -0.85
N THR A 123 -8.00 -2.48 -0.81
CA THR A 123 -7.81 -1.63 0.36
C THR A 123 -8.80 -1.95 1.47
N THR A 124 -8.31 -2.02 2.71
CA THR A 124 -9.12 -2.25 3.91
C THR A 124 -9.13 -1.04 4.85
N THR A 125 -8.48 0.05 4.44
CA THR A 125 -8.40 1.32 5.19
C THR A 125 -8.58 2.50 4.25
N ALA A 126 -9.06 3.62 4.76
CA ALA A 126 -9.09 4.90 4.06
C ALA A 126 -7.94 5.80 4.53
N GLY A 127 -7.70 6.91 3.85
CA GLY A 127 -6.78 7.96 4.31
C GLY A 127 -5.50 8.06 3.50
N THR A 128 -4.73 7.00 3.42
CA THR A 128 -3.40 7.04 2.78
C THR A 128 -3.44 7.28 1.26
N GLY A 129 -4.48 6.78 0.58
CA GLY A 129 -4.57 6.87 -0.88
C GLY A 129 -3.54 6.01 -1.63
N SER A 130 -2.80 5.13 -0.94
CA SER A 130 -1.73 4.34 -1.56
C SER A 130 -2.21 3.41 -2.67
N GLU A 131 -3.50 3.08 -2.71
CA GLU A 131 -4.14 2.35 -3.81
C GLU A 131 -4.26 3.17 -5.10
N ALA A 132 -4.04 4.49 -5.04
CA ALA A 132 -4.22 5.41 -6.16
C ALA A 132 -2.97 6.28 -6.44
N ASP A 133 -1.83 5.96 -5.86
CA ASP A 133 -0.58 6.69 -6.09
C ASP A 133 0.60 5.77 -6.48
N ALA A 134 1.69 6.40 -6.90
CA ALA A 134 2.93 5.74 -7.31
C ALA A 134 4.05 5.85 -6.26
N GLY A 135 3.71 6.25 -5.04
CA GLY A 135 4.65 6.40 -3.93
C GLY A 135 4.55 5.26 -2.93
N ALA A 136 5.60 5.05 -2.19
CA ALA A 136 5.62 4.18 -1.01
C ALA A 136 6.58 4.77 0.03
N VAL A 137 6.32 4.51 1.30
CA VAL A 137 7.19 4.93 2.39
C VAL A 137 7.69 3.69 3.12
N ILE A 138 9.00 3.50 3.15
CA ILE A 138 9.67 2.33 3.72
C ILE A 138 10.62 2.79 4.81
N SER A 139 10.65 2.05 5.91
CA SER A 139 11.51 2.32 7.07
C SER A 139 12.72 1.39 7.09
N CYS A 140 13.85 1.91 7.56
CA CYS A 140 15.06 1.17 7.86
C CYS A 140 15.40 1.33 9.33
N GLU A 141 15.33 0.26 10.11
CA GLU A 141 15.64 0.31 11.55
C GLU A 141 17.14 0.50 11.81
N GLU A 142 17.99 -0.01 10.92
CA GLU A 142 19.45 0.10 11.05
C GLU A 142 19.92 1.55 11.04
N THR A 143 19.29 2.40 10.22
CA THR A 143 19.65 3.81 10.06
C THR A 143 18.65 4.77 10.69
N ASP A 144 17.59 4.26 11.32
CA ASP A 144 16.46 5.03 11.87
C ASP A 144 15.85 6.01 10.84
N GLU A 145 15.73 5.55 9.59
CA GLU A 145 15.22 6.35 8.50
C GLU A 145 13.88 5.85 7.99
N LYS A 146 13.05 6.79 7.55
CA LYS A 146 11.78 6.54 6.88
C LYS A 146 11.74 7.34 5.59
N LEU A 147 11.95 6.67 4.46
CA LEU A 147 12.21 7.30 3.18
C LEU A 147 11.21 6.88 2.12
N ARG A 148 11.14 7.69 1.05
CA ARG A 148 10.18 7.51 -0.03
C ARG A 148 10.77 6.70 -1.19
N LEU A 149 10.04 5.69 -1.64
CA LEU A 149 10.14 5.09 -2.97
C LEU A 149 9.12 5.79 -3.89
N GLY A 150 9.48 6.12 -5.13
CA GLY A 150 8.55 6.73 -6.07
C GLY A 150 8.98 6.52 -7.52
N ASP A 151 8.09 5.93 -8.32
CA ASP A 151 8.25 5.74 -9.76
C ASP A 151 6.86 5.61 -10.39
N SER A 152 6.60 6.25 -11.52
CA SER A 152 5.28 6.22 -12.17
C SER A 152 4.78 4.83 -12.53
N ARG A 153 5.67 3.85 -12.65
CA ARG A 153 5.34 2.44 -12.90
C ARG A 153 4.82 1.69 -11.67
N LEU A 154 4.85 2.32 -10.49
CA LEU A 154 4.35 1.76 -9.22
C LEU A 154 2.87 2.05 -8.97
N PHE A 155 2.19 2.77 -9.88
CA PHE A 155 0.73 2.84 -9.80
C PHE A 155 0.14 1.44 -9.85
N PRO A 156 -0.78 1.08 -8.93
CA PRO A 156 -1.52 -0.16 -9.06
C PRO A 156 -2.25 -0.23 -10.41
N CYS A 157 -2.19 -1.36 -11.08
CA CYS A 157 -2.92 -1.58 -12.33
C CYS A 157 -4.42 -1.79 -12.10
N LEU A 158 -4.80 -2.18 -10.88
CA LEU A 158 -6.18 -2.32 -10.43
C LEU A 158 -6.26 -2.06 -8.93
N SER A 159 -7.27 -1.27 -8.52
CA SER A 159 -7.56 -1.03 -7.11
C SER A 159 -9.03 -1.30 -6.82
N VAL A 160 -9.27 -2.20 -5.87
CA VAL A 160 -10.61 -2.51 -5.35
C VAL A 160 -10.81 -1.70 -4.08
N VAL A 161 -11.72 -0.74 -4.14
CA VAL A 161 -12.10 0.14 -3.03
C VAL A 161 -13.54 -0.17 -2.64
N ASP A 162 -13.69 -1.09 -1.70
CA ASP A 162 -14.99 -1.49 -1.15
C ASP A 162 -15.13 -0.96 0.29
N PRO A 163 -15.99 0.04 0.52
CA PRO A 163 -16.16 0.60 1.86
C PRO A 163 -16.61 -0.42 2.91
N GLU A 164 -17.20 -1.54 2.52
CA GLU A 164 -17.60 -2.59 3.45
C GLU A 164 -16.39 -3.25 4.12
N LEU A 165 -15.24 -3.32 3.45
CA LEU A 165 -14.00 -3.84 4.02
C LEU A 165 -13.44 -2.96 5.14
N MET A 166 -13.90 -1.71 5.24
CA MET A 166 -13.46 -0.73 6.24
C MET A 166 -14.37 -0.67 7.47
N LEU A 167 -15.53 -1.36 7.47
CA LEU A 167 -16.50 -1.30 8.56
C LEU A 167 -16.00 -1.87 9.89
N THR A 168 -14.95 -2.69 9.85
CA THR A 168 -14.35 -3.31 11.03
C THR A 168 -13.20 -2.49 11.63
N VAL A 169 -12.83 -1.37 11.00
CA VAL A 169 -11.78 -0.48 11.50
C VAL A 169 -12.25 0.17 12.82
N PRO A 170 -11.45 0.11 13.91
CA PRO A 170 -11.80 0.74 15.18
C PRO A 170 -12.02 2.24 15.03
N ALA A 171 -12.99 2.81 15.77
CA ALA A 171 -13.37 4.21 15.68
C ALA A 171 -12.20 5.20 15.82
N ARG A 172 -11.23 4.91 16.70
CA ARG A 172 -10.03 5.72 16.86
C ARG A 172 -9.17 5.74 15.60
N LEU A 173 -8.98 4.59 14.96
CA LEU A 173 -8.22 4.50 13.71
C LEU A 173 -8.98 5.12 12.55
N THR A 174 -10.31 4.99 12.51
CA THR A 174 -11.16 5.68 11.52
C THR A 174 -10.99 7.19 11.62
N ALA A 175 -10.92 7.75 12.83
CA ALA A 175 -10.66 9.17 13.03
C ALA A 175 -9.26 9.57 12.49
N PHE A 176 -8.22 8.80 12.81
CA PHE A 176 -6.88 9.08 12.30
C PHE A 176 -6.82 9.02 10.76
N GLN A 177 -7.45 8.03 10.15
CA GLN A 177 -7.54 7.91 8.69
C GLN A 177 -8.29 9.08 8.06
N GLY A 178 -9.36 9.54 8.69
CA GLY A 178 -10.11 10.71 8.21
C GLY A 178 -9.28 12.00 8.29
N PHE A 179 -8.49 12.21 9.33
CA PHE A 179 -7.54 13.32 9.40
C PHE A 179 -6.41 13.18 8.38
N ASP A 180 -5.89 11.98 8.17
CA ASP A 180 -4.87 11.67 7.16
C ASP A 180 -5.38 12.06 5.76
N ALA A 181 -6.58 11.61 5.38
CA ALA A 181 -7.24 12.01 4.14
C ALA A 181 -7.41 13.53 4.02
N LEU A 182 -7.83 14.20 5.11
CA LEU A 182 -8.01 15.65 5.12
C LEU A 182 -6.68 16.37 4.86
N PHE A 183 -5.62 15.98 5.57
CA PHE A 183 -4.32 16.63 5.44
C PHE A 183 -3.67 16.37 4.09
N HIS A 184 -3.76 15.18 3.52
CA HIS A 184 -3.28 14.91 2.16
C HIS A 184 -3.93 15.83 1.11
N ASN A 185 -5.25 16.05 1.22
CA ASN A 185 -5.94 16.98 0.33
C ASN A 185 -5.51 18.43 0.58
N VAL A 186 -5.29 18.85 1.83
CA VAL A 186 -4.79 20.20 2.15
C VAL A 186 -3.37 20.39 1.62
N GLU A 187 -2.48 19.43 1.85
CA GLU A 187 -1.09 19.49 1.37
C GLU A 187 -1.03 19.62 -0.16
N CYS A 188 -1.81 18.83 -0.87
CA CYS A 188 -1.88 18.91 -2.32
C CYS A 188 -2.41 20.28 -2.79
N PHE A 189 -3.44 20.82 -2.11
CA PHE A 189 -4.04 22.11 -2.44
C PHE A 189 -3.07 23.29 -2.25
N ILE A 190 -2.19 23.25 -1.24
CA ILE A 190 -1.22 24.32 -0.96
C ILE A 190 0.16 24.08 -1.58
N ALA A 191 0.34 22.98 -2.31
CA ALA A 191 1.61 22.62 -2.92
C ALA A 191 2.03 23.64 -3.99
N LYS A 192 3.33 23.93 -4.12
CA LYS A 192 3.86 24.88 -5.11
C LYS A 192 3.60 24.47 -6.56
N ASN A 193 3.55 23.17 -6.81
CA ASN A 193 3.32 22.56 -8.13
C ASN A 193 1.87 22.08 -8.32
N HIS A 194 0.92 22.76 -7.68
CA HIS A 194 -0.50 22.46 -7.83
C HIS A 194 -1.01 22.72 -9.26
N THR A 195 -2.09 22.08 -9.61
CA THR A 195 -2.76 22.27 -10.91
C THR A 195 -4.24 22.57 -10.70
N LEU A 196 -4.88 23.23 -11.66
CA LEU A 196 -6.32 23.53 -11.57
C LEU A 196 -7.16 22.26 -11.32
N MET A 197 -6.84 21.17 -12.01
CA MET A 197 -7.53 19.89 -11.82
C MET A 197 -7.28 19.32 -10.41
N GLY A 198 -6.02 19.35 -9.94
CA GLY A 198 -5.66 18.96 -8.57
C GLY A 198 -6.42 19.77 -7.52
N ASP A 199 -6.48 21.09 -7.68
CA ASP A 199 -7.20 21.98 -6.76
C ASP A 199 -8.70 21.67 -6.68
N MET A 200 -9.33 21.35 -7.81
CA MET A 200 -10.74 20.96 -7.85
C MET A 200 -10.99 19.66 -7.07
N ILE A 201 -10.15 18.65 -7.27
CA ILE A 201 -10.24 17.37 -6.58
C ILE A 201 -9.96 17.54 -5.08
N CYS A 202 -8.91 18.28 -4.72
CA CYS A 202 -8.55 18.54 -3.33
C CYS A 202 -9.64 19.30 -2.57
N ARG A 203 -10.27 20.30 -3.19
CA ARG A 203 -11.38 21.05 -2.58
C ARG A 203 -12.56 20.14 -2.26
N GLU A 204 -12.90 19.23 -3.17
CA GLU A 204 -13.97 18.25 -2.93
C GLU A 204 -13.56 17.23 -1.85
N GLY A 205 -12.32 16.74 -1.88
CA GLY A 205 -11.76 15.87 -0.85
C GLY A 205 -11.78 16.50 0.54
N ILE A 206 -11.37 17.77 0.67
CA ILE A 206 -11.43 18.53 1.93
C ILE A 206 -12.88 18.62 2.44
N ARG A 207 -13.84 18.96 1.56
CA ARG A 207 -15.25 19.07 1.92
C ARG A 207 -15.81 17.76 2.46
N ASN A 208 -15.57 16.67 1.74
CA ASN A 208 -16.06 15.35 2.08
C ASN A 208 -15.41 14.80 3.36
N ALA A 209 -14.09 14.93 3.51
CA ALA A 209 -13.38 14.51 4.70
C ALA A 209 -13.83 15.30 5.95
N ALA A 210 -13.95 16.62 5.85
CA ALA A 210 -14.40 17.46 6.96
C ALA A 210 -15.84 17.14 7.41
N ALA A 211 -16.76 16.95 6.47
CA ALA A 211 -18.13 16.57 6.75
C ALA A 211 -18.21 15.18 7.42
N SER A 212 -17.43 14.22 6.94
CA SER A 212 -17.39 12.85 7.48
C SER A 212 -16.76 12.80 8.86
N LEU A 213 -15.68 13.53 9.10
CA LEU A 213 -15.01 13.62 10.40
C LEU A 213 -15.93 14.20 11.48
N ALA A 214 -16.69 15.25 11.16
CA ALA A 214 -17.66 15.82 12.08
C ALA A 214 -18.75 14.79 12.48
N ALA A 215 -19.21 13.98 11.54
CA ALA A 215 -20.18 12.93 11.79
C ALA A 215 -19.61 11.75 12.59
N CYS A 216 -18.34 11.41 12.40
CA CYS A 216 -17.62 10.36 13.13
C CYS A 216 -17.26 10.76 14.57
N GLY A 217 -16.86 12.02 14.78
CA GLY A 217 -16.43 12.53 16.09
C GLY A 217 -17.58 12.71 17.09
N VAL A 218 -18.81 12.92 16.61
CA VAL A 218 -19.97 13.21 17.48
C VAL A 218 -20.69 11.94 17.95
N LYS A 219 -20.45 10.77 17.35
CA LYS A 219 -21.21 9.54 17.68
C LYS A 219 -20.33 8.30 17.67
N THR A 220 -19.66 8.06 18.79
CA THR A 220 -18.96 6.79 19.11
C THR A 220 -19.83 5.52 18.98
N HIS A 221 -21.12 5.66 18.71
CA HIS A 221 -22.09 4.56 18.58
C HIS A 221 -22.63 4.30 17.15
N ARG A 222 -22.17 5.03 16.09
CA ARG A 222 -22.66 4.84 14.72
C ARG A 222 -21.57 4.73 13.65
N THR A 223 -20.58 3.90 13.86
CA THR A 223 -19.51 3.57 12.91
C THR A 223 -20.01 3.19 11.51
N ARG A 224 -21.20 2.60 11.40
CA ARG A 224 -21.81 2.21 10.11
C ARG A 224 -22.16 3.38 9.16
N ARG A 225 -22.26 4.62 9.65
CA ARG A 225 -22.56 5.78 8.81
C ARG A 225 -21.32 6.44 8.22
N CYS A 226 -20.19 6.41 8.93
CA CYS A 226 -18.93 7.00 8.46
C CYS A 226 -18.35 6.27 7.24
N ALA A 227 -18.41 4.94 7.22
CA ALA A 227 -17.92 4.15 6.08
C ALA A 227 -18.71 4.38 4.79
N ARG A 228 -20.03 4.76 4.91
CA ARG A 228 -20.88 5.03 3.74
C ARG A 228 -20.73 6.43 3.17
N SER A 229 -20.15 7.37 3.90
CA SER A 229 -19.98 8.78 3.45
C SER A 229 -18.57 9.10 2.98
N GLY A 230 -17.64 8.16 3.06
CA GLY A 230 -16.24 8.30 2.61
C GLY A 230 -15.96 7.64 1.26
N ALA A 231 -16.99 7.25 0.50
CA ALA A 231 -16.89 6.72 -0.87
C ALA A 231 -17.28 7.79 -1.89
#